data_c70ed68d1ff703ffeb266e71befd95a6
#
_entry.id   c70ed68d1ff703ffeb266e71befd95a6
#
_cell.length_a   1.000
_cell.length_b   1.000
_cell.length_c   1.000
_cell.angle_alpha   90.00
_cell.angle_beta   90.00
_cell.angle_gamma   90.00
#
_symmetry.space_group_name_H-M   'P 1'
#
loop_
_entity.id
_entity.type
_entity.pdbx_description
1 polymer ?
#
loop_
_entity_poly.entity_id
_entity_poly.type
_entity_poly.pdbx_seq_one_letter_code
_entity_poly.pdbx_strand_id
1 'polypeptide(L)'
;MIRRLLNSVVSQKQDERRAELYRNLIRHEAKIGGQLFGAVPYGGRREFFCLDEHTWIWHEEWADAKGQRRAKTTRYDIRPNGMILKAQDGQPYREVTDQEASRLYQAVVEYERRVNTELYSAVA
;
A
#
# COMPACT_ATOMS: atom_id res chain seq x y z
N MET A 1 -0.05 -35.29 -26.26
CA MET A 1 0.16 -33.92 -26.79
C MET A 1 -0.96 -32.99 -26.44
N ILE A 2 -2.20 -33.31 -26.75
CA ILE A 2 -3.37 -32.49 -26.45
C ILE A 2 -3.55 -32.23 -24.94
N ARG A 3 -3.31 -33.25 -24.09
CA ARG A 3 -3.38 -33.11 -22.63
C ARG A 3 -2.40 -32.09 -22.07
N ARG A 4 -1.16 -32.05 -22.61
CA ARG A 4 -0.16 -31.07 -22.17
C ARG A 4 -0.56 -29.63 -22.53
N LEU A 5 -1.13 -29.44 -23.72
CA LEU A 5 -1.61 -28.13 -24.16
C LEU A 5 -2.80 -27.66 -23.32
N LEU A 6 -3.77 -28.55 -23.05
CA LEU A 6 -4.91 -28.23 -22.21
C LEU A 6 -4.50 -27.92 -20.78
N ASN A 7 -3.59 -28.69 -20.18
CA ASN A 7 -3.08 -28.44 -18.85
C ASN A 7 -2.31 -27.12 -18.78
N SER A 8 -1.53 -26.80 -19.81
CA SER A 8 -0.80 -25.53 -19.91
C SER A 8 -1.78 -24.33 -19.97
N VAL A 9 -2.84 -24.42 -20.77
CA VAL A 9 -3.85 -23.35 -20.88
C VAL A 9 -4.62 -23.19 -19.56
N VAL A 10 -5.03 -24.28 -18.92
CA VAL A 10 -5.73 -24.25 -17.63
C VAL A 10 -4.83 -23.66 -16.55
N SER A 11 -3.57 -24.06 -16.49
CA SER A 11 -2.59 -23.53 -15.54
C SER A 11 -2.38 -22.04 -15.74
N GLN A 12 -2.26 -21.59 -16.99
CA GLN A 12 -2.08 -20.18 -17.33
C GLN A 12 -3.30 -19.35 -16.90
N LYS A 13 -4.52 -19.83 -17.13
CA LYS A 13 -5.73 -19.17 -16.68
C LYS A 13 -5.83 -19.07 -15.16
N GLN A 14 -5.40 -20.11 -14.44
CA GLN A 14 -5.34 -20.10 -12.98
C GLN A 14 -4.33 -19.08 -12.48
N ASP A 15 -3.17 -18.99 -13.10
CA ASP A 15 -2.15 -18.01 -12.74
C ASP A 15 -2.62 -16.60 -12.99
N GLU A 16 -3.32 -16.36 -14.10
CA GLU A 16 -3.91 -15.04 -14.39
C GLU A 16 -4.97 -14.65 -13.36
N ARG A 17 -5.83 -15.59 -12.93
CA ARG A 17 -6.83 -15.36 -11.89
C ARG A 17 -6.19 -15.05 -10.55
N ARG A 18 -5.13 -15.77 -10.18
CA ARG A 18 -4.39 -15.51 -8.95
C ARG A 18 -3.75 -14.13 -8.97
N ALA A 19 -3.14 -13.74 -10.09
CA ALA A 19 -2.52 -12.43 -10.23
C ALA A 19 -3.57 -11.31 -10.14
N GLU A 20 -4.75 -11.49 -10.74
CA GLU A 20 -5.83 -10.54 -10.66
C GLU A 20 -6.37 -10.42 -9.24
N LEU A 21 -6.61 -11.54 -8.56
CA LEU A 21 -7.05 -11.55 -7.16
C LEU A 21 -6.03 -10.85 -6.26
N TYR A 22 -4.76 -11.13 -6.46
CA TYR A 22 -3.69 -10.52 -5.69
C TYR A 22 -3.66 -9.00 -5.88
N ARG A 23 -3.78 -8.51 -7.11
CA ARG A 23 -3.86 -7.08 -7.40
C ARG A 23 -5.08 -6.43 -6.72
N ASN A 24 -6.21 -7.09 -6.73
CA ASN A 24 -7.42 -6.60 -6.09
C ASN A 24 -7.25 -6.51 -4.57
N LEU A 25 -6.63 -7.52 -3.95
CA LEU A 25 -6.34 -7.51 -2.52
C LEU A 25 -5.42 -6.35 -2.15
N ILE A 26 -4.35 -6.12 -2.93
CA ILE A 26 -3.42 -5.01 -2.69
C ILE A 26 -4.15 -3.67 -2.79
N ARG A 27 -5.05 -3.50 -3.74
CA ARG A 27 -5.86 -2.27 -3.86
C ARG A 27 -6.75 -2.05 -2.64
N HIS A 28 -7.39 -3.10 -2.15
CA HIS A 28 -8.21 -3.02 -0.94
C HIS A 28 -7.37 -2.70 0.29
N GLU A 29 -6.22 -3.33 0.45
CA GLU A 29 -5.29 -3.04 1.53
C GLU A 29 -4.84 -1.57 1.50
N ALA A 30 -4.46 -1.07 0.32
CA ALA A 30 -4.02 0.31 0.15
C ALA A 30 -5.12 1.31 0.50
N LYS A 31 -6.35 1.00 0.14
CA LYS A 31 -7.52 1.84 0.43
C LYS A 31 -7.83 1.88 1.93
N ILE A 32 -7.79 0.72 2.60
CA ILE A 32 -7.96 0.64 4.05
C ILE A 32 -6.87 1.48 4.73
N GLY A 33 -5.61 1.30 4.30
CA GLY A 33 -4.48 2.07 4.82
C GLY A 33 -4.66 3.57 4.68
N GLY A 34 -5.20 4.02 3.55
CA GLY A 34 -5.47 5.44 3.32
C GLY A 34 -6.47 6.05 4.26
N GLN A 35 -7.33 5.25 4.89
CA GLN A 35 -8.34 5.72 5.84
C GLN A 35 -7.82 5.87 7.28
N LEU A 36 -6.63 5.34 7.58
CA LEU A 36 -6.06 5.35 8.93
C LEU A 36 -5.80 6.76 9.46
N PHE A 37 -5.64 7.73 8.58
CA PHE A 37 -5.25 9.09 8.92
C PHE A 37 -6.45 10.05 8.83
N GLY A 38 -7.64 9.51 8.97
CA GLY A 38 -8.89 10.26 8.91
C GLY A 38 -9.61 10.09 7.58
N ALA A 39 -10.76 10.73 7.46
CA ALA A 39 -11.58 10.67 6.26
C ALA A 39 -10.84 11.30 5.06
N VAL A 40 -10.93 10.64 3.91
CA VAL A 40 -10.38 11.18 2.67
C VAL A 40 -11.23 12.36 2.23
N PRO A 41 -10.64 13.55 1.97
CA PRO A 41 -11.40 14.69 1.51
C PRO A 41 -12.15 14.41 0.20
N TYR A 42 -13.29 15.05 0.01
CA TYR A 42 -14.07 14.91 -1.20
C TYR A 42 -13.22 15.26 -2.44
N GLY A 43 -13.25 14.38 -3.45
CA GLY A 43 -12.43 14.54 -4.65
C GLY A 43 -10.96 14.17 -4.46
N GLY A 44 -10.57 13.75 -3.27
CA GLY A 44 -9.22 13.29 -2.98
C GLY A 44 -9.09 11.78 -3.03
N ARG A 45 -7.84 11.34 -3.00
CA ARG A 45 -7.48 9.93 -2.94
C ARG A 45 -6.30 9.77 -2.01
N ARG A 46 -6.33 8.74 -1.17
CA ARG A 46 -5.24 8.46 -0.24
C ARG A 46 -5.04 6.95 -0.15
N GLU A 47 -3.78 6.54 -0.22
CA GLU A 47 -3.39 5.15 -0.12
C GLU A 47 -2.19 5.00 0.80
N PHE A 48 -2.17 3.93 1.60
CA PHE A 48 -1.04 3.58 2.45
C PHE A 48 -0.89 2.07 2.41
N PHE A 49 0.27 1.58 1.97
CA PHE A 49 0.49 0.15 1.78
C PHE A 49 1.98 -0.19 1.83
N CYS A 50 2.29 -1.48 1.99
CA CYS A 50 3.66 -1.98 1.90
C CYS A 50 3.92 -2.56 0.51
N LEU A 51 5.09 -2.19 -0.07
CA LEU A 51 5.60 -2.83 -1.29
C LEU A 51 6.26 -4.17 -0.98
N ASP A 52 6.99 -4.21 0.13
CA ASP A 52 7.66 -5.39 0.64
C ASP A 52 7.76 -5.27 2.17
N GLU A 53 8.49 -6.18 2.83
CA GLU A 53 8.58 -6.26 4.29
C GLU A 53 9.11 -4.98 4.95
N HIS A 54 9.84 -4.15 4.20
CA HIS A 54 10.52 -2.98 4.77
C HIS A 54 10.23 -1.67 4.04
N THR A 55 9.38 -1.67 3.02
CA THR A 55 9.10 -0.46 2.24
C THR A 55 7.62 -0.13 2.30
N TRP A 56 7.30 1.07 2.80
CA TRP A 56 5.93 1.57 2.92
C TRP A 56 5.73 2.78 2.04
N ILE A 57 4.57 2.86 1.41
CA ILE A 57 4.21 3.94 0.50
C ILE A 57 2.99 4.66 1.05
N TRP A 58 3.09 5.98 1.13
CA TRP A 58 1.99 6.89 1.40
C TRP A 58 1.76 7.74 0.17
N HIS A 59 0.59 7.61 -0.44
CA HIS A 59 0.25 8.37 -1.63
C HIS A 59 -1.02 9.18 -1.39
N GLU A 60 -0.98 10.47 -1.70
CA GLU A 60 -2.11 11.38 -1.58
C GLU A 60 -2.33 12.15 -2.88
N GLU A 61 -3.59 12.29 -3.25
CA GLU A 61 -4.01 13.15 -4.34
C GLU A 61 -5.15 14.05 -3.83
N TRP A 62 -5.12 15.31 -4.19
CA TRP A 62 -6.15 16.28 -3.78
C TRP A 62 -6.27 17.39 -4.81
N ALA A 63 -7.35 18.18 -4.72
CA ALA A 63 -7.50 19.40 -5.48
C ALA A 63 -7.14 20.59 -4.59
N ASP A 64 -6.29 21.49 -5.09
CA ASP A 64 -5.93 22.70 -4.36
C ASP A 64 -7.05 23.75 -4.42
N ALA A 65 -6.83 24.93 -3.80
CA ALA A 65 -7.81 26.01 -3.76
C ALA A 65 -8.18 26.54 -5.15
N LYS A 66 -7.32 26.32 -6.15
CA LYS A 66 -7.56 26.73 -7.53
C LYS A 66 -8.19 25.61 -8.38
N GLY A 67 -8.52 24.48 -7.76
CA GLY A 67 -9.08 23.33 -8.45
C GLY A 67 -8.05 22.49 -9.21
N GLN A 68 -6.75 22.76 -9.07
CA GLN A 68 -5.69 21.97 -9.71
C GLN A 68 -5.42 20.70 -8.94
N ARG A 69 -5.24 19.61 -9.67
CA ARG A 69 -4.89 18.32 -9.06
C ARG A 69 -3.46 18.36 -8.55
N ARG A 70 -3.28 17.94 -7.30
CA ARG A 70 -1.98 17.80 -6.65
C ARG A 70 -1.79 16.37 -6.20
N ALA A 71 -0.55 15.93 -6.17
CA ALA A 71 -0.19 14.59 -5.70
C ALA A 71 1.09 14.65 -4.90
N LYS A 72 1.20 13.77 -3.89
CA LYS A 72 2.38 13.64 -3.06
C LYS A 72 2.58 12.16 -2.75
N THR A 73 3.77 11.65 -3.03
CA THR A 73 4.13 10.27 -2.70
C THR A 73 5.29 10.27 -1.75
N THR A 74 5.13 9.59 -0.62
CA THR A 74 6.17 9.42 0.39
C THR A 74 6.53 7.95 0.48
N ARG A 75 7.81 7.66 0.43
CA ARG A 75 8.36 6.31 0.58
C ARG A 75 9.14 6.23 1.88
N TYR A 76 8.81 5.24 2.71
CA TYR A 76 9.54 4.93 3.93
C TYR A 76 10.26 3.61 3.75
N ASP A 77 11.55 3.58 4.09
CA ASP A 77 12.38 2.39 4.03
C ASP A 77 12.90 2.08 5.43
N ILE A 78 12.44 0.94 5.98
CA ILE A 78 12.84 0.48 7.31
C ILE A 78 14.08 -0.39 7.17
N ARG A 79 15.20 0.09 7.69
CA ARG A 79 16.49 -0.60 7.61
C ARG A 79 16.61 -1.69 8.67
N PRO A 80 17.48 -2.70 8.44
CA PRO A 80 17.66 -3.78 9.40
C PRO A 80 18.07 -3.34 10.80
N ASN A 81 18.77 -2.19 10.92
CA ASN A 81 19.17 -1.61 12.21
C ASN A 81 18.06 -0.80 12.89
N GLY A 82 16.85 -0.78 12.31
CA GLY A 82 15.72 -0.02 12.83
C GLY A 82 15.65 1.44 12.37
N MET A 83 16.67 1.92 11.66
CA MET A 83 16.64 3.26 11.07
C MET A 83 15.56 3.34 9.98
N ILE A 84 14.82 4.44 9.94
CA ILE A 84 13.80 4.68 8.91
C ILE A 84 14.26 5.84 8.04
N LEU A 85 14.32 5.58 6.74
CA LEU A 85 14.63 6.58 5.74
C LEU A 85 13.36 6.97 4.99
N LYS A 86 13.26 8.25 4.62
CA LYS A 86 12.10 8.82 3.96
C LYS A 86 12.53 9.55 2.69
N ALA A 87 11.81 9.31 1.59
CA ALA A 87 11.95 10.06 0.35
C ALA A 87 10.57 10.52 -0.12
N GLN A 88 10.47 11.77 -0.58
CA GLN A 88 9.23 12.33 -1.11
C GLN A 88 9.45 12.82 -2.54
N ASP A 89 8.56 12.43 -3.46
CA ASP A 89 8.50 12.94 -4.84
C ASP A 89 9.87 12.98 -5.53
N GLY A 90 10.63 11.88 -5.43
CA GLY A 90 11.95 11.77 -6.06
C GLY A 90 13.08 12.52 -5.36
N GLN A 91 12.83 13.13 -4.20
CA GLN A 91 13.86 13.75 -3.38
C GLN A 91 14.79 12.68 -2.77
N PRO A 92 16.02 13.02 -2.44
CA PRO A 92 16.93 12.08 -1.77
C PRO A 92 16.37 11.58 -0.45
N TYR A 93 16.76 10.36 -0.06
CA TYR A 93 16.40 9.80 1.24
C TYR A 93 17.02 10.60 2.38
N ARG A 94 16.24 10.74 3.46
CA ARG A 94 16.69 11.35 4.71
C ARG A 94 16.19 10.52 5.89
N GLU A 95 16.90 10.56 7.00
CA GLU A 95 16.46 9.90 8.23
C GLU A 95 15.29 10.67 8.82
N VAL A 96 14.28 9.94 9.32
CA VAL A 96 13.13 10.55 9.97
C VAL A 96 13.43 10.82 11.44
N THR A 97 12.70 11.76 12.05
CA THR A 97 12.76 12.02 13.48
C THR A 97 12.15 10.85 14.25
N ASP A 98 12.49 10.72 15.53
CA ASP A 98 11.92 9.69 16.41
C ASP A 98 10.38 9.79 16.48
N GLN A 99 9.86 11.01 16.47
CA GLN A 99 8.42 11.26 16.47
C GLN A 99 7.76 10.75 15.19
N GLU A 100 8.35 11.00 14.04
CA GLU A 100 7.83 10.52 12.76
C GLU A 100 7.94 8.99 12.68
N ALA A 101 9.04 8.42 13.15
CA ALA A 101 9.21 6.97 13.23
C ALA A 101 8.12 6.32 14.08
N SER A 102 7.82 6.90 15.25
CA SER A 102 6.76 6.40 16.13
C SER A 102 5.40 6.44 15.47
N ARG A 103 5.08 7.51 14.76
CA ARG A 103 3.82 7.61 13.99
C ARG A 103 3.72 6.58 12.89
N LEU A 104 4.82 6.32 12.19
CA LEU A 104 4.86 5.29 11.16
C LEU A 104 4.60 3.91 11.74
N TYR A 105 5.26 3.55 12.86
CA TYR A 105 5.03 2.27 13.51
C TYR A 105 3.59 2.11 13.98
N GLN A 106 2.99 3.16 14.54
CA GLN A 106 1.58 3.13 14.92
C GLN A 106 0.67 2.92 13.70
N ALA A 107 0.98 3.56 12.59
CA ALA A 107 0.23 3.40 11.36
C ALA A 107 0.35 1.97 10.81
N VAL A 108 1.54 1.38 10.84
CA VAL A 108 1.77 0.00 10.41
C VAL A 108 0.98 -0.98 11.26
N VAL A 109 1.01 -0.83 12.58
CA VAL A 109 0.27 -1.70 13.50
C VAL A 109 -1.23 -1.60 13.23
N GLU A 110 -1.75 -0.39 13.09
CA GLU A 110 -3.17 -0.18 12.84
C GLU A 110 -3.57 -0.68 11.45
N TYR A 111 -2.72 -0.53 10.45
CA TYR A 111 -2.90 -1.09 9.12
C TYR A 111 -3.07 -2.61 9.18
N GLU A 112 -2.15 -3.29 9.84
CA GLU A 112 -2.20 -4.75 9.97
C GLU A 112 -3.47 -5.20 10.70
N ARG A 113 -3.85 -4.51 11.76
CA ARG A 113 -5.07 -4.82 12.51
C ARG A 113 -6.30 -4.68 11.63
N ARG A 114 -6.46 -3.58 10.93
CA ARG A 114 -7.63 -3.31 10.09
C ARG A 114 -7.69 -4.23 8.88
N VAL A 115 -6.56 -4.45 8.22
CA VAL A 115 -6.50 -5.35 7.06
C VAL A 115 -6.89 -6.76 7.47
N ASN A 116 -6.35 -7.26 8.58
CA ASN A 116 -6.70 -8.58 9.09
C ASN A 116 -8.18 -8.66 9.47
N THR A 117 -8.72 -7.65 10.12
CA THR A 117 -10.11 -7.64 10.56
C THR A 117 -11.08 -7.49 9.39
N GLU A 118 -10.82 -6.57 8.47
CA GLU A 118 -11.78 -6.20 7.41
C GLU A 118 -11.66 -7.05 6.15
N LEU A 119 -10.46 -7.58 5.84
CA LEU A 119 -10.22 -8.36 4.63
C LEU A 119 -10.09 -9.85 4.88
N TYR A 120 -9.32 -10.25 5.88
CA TYR A 120 -8.91 -11.63 6.05
C TYR A 120 -9.70 -12.42 7.09
N SER A 121 -10.33 -11.78 8.07
CA SER A 121 -11.13 -12.48 9.06
C SER A 121 -12.38 -13.13 8.45
N ALA A 122 -12.93 -12.59 7.39
CA ALA A 122 -14.08 -13.10 6.68
C ALA A 122 -13.78 -14.36 5.85
N VAL A 123 -12.47 -14.67 5.66
CA VAL A 123 -12.01 -15.78 4.82
C VAL A 123 -11.48 -16.94 5.66
N ALA A 124 -11.29 -16.73 6.95
CA ALA A 124 -10.78 -17.73 7.88
C ALA A 124 -11.83 -18.78 8.27
#